data_cc4c564426cb905e172f8729f5893f68
#
_entry.id   cc4c564426cb905e172f8729f5893f68
#
_cell.length_a   1.000
_cell.length_b   1.000
_cell.length_c   1.000
_cell.angle_alpha   90.00
_cell.angle_beta   90.00
_cell.angle_gamma   90.00
#
_symmetry.space_group_name_H-M   'P 1'
#
loop_
_entity.id
_entity.type
_entity.pdbx_description
1 polymer ?
#
loop_
_entity_poly.entity_id
_entity_poly.type
_entity_poly.pdbx_seq_one_letter_code
_entity_poly.pdbx_strand_id
1 'polypeptide(L)'
;MLAMIHLKSRILLALLLVSCISVTGLRAQNPADKVVGIYYVKDDQSPEEAKIRIYKTTNGTYAGRMVWVKNPTFKDGTPKRDIMNPDPEKRNTPADQIQMLAHFRYDAAKNEWVDGTIYDPVHGKTYKCKMWFDGDKTLKIRGYIGIPAFGRTMSWTKE
;
A
#
# COMPACT_ATOMS: atom_id res chain seq x y z
N MET A 1 -22.07 -49.93 -53.61
CA MET A 1 -22.85 -48.82 -53.03
C MET A 1 -22.80 -48.77 -51.49
N LEU A 2 -21.78 -49.41 -50.85
CA LEU A 2 -21.62 -49.47 -49.39
C LEU A 2 -20.39 -48.71 -48.88
N ALA A 3 -19.57 -48.13 -49.73
CA ALA A 3 -18.30 -47.51 -49.34
C ALA A 3 -18.36 -45.98 -49.08
N MET A 4 -19.51 -45.33 -49.39
CA MET A 4 -19.65 -43.89 -49.26
C MET A 4 -20.29 -43.39 -47.93
N ILE A 5 -20.78 -44.29 -47.10
CA ILE A 5 -21.51 -43.93 -45.87
C ILE A 5 -20.52 -43.75 -44.68
N HIS A 6 -19.38 -44.37 -44.73
CA HIS A 6 -18.41 -44.28 -43.58
C HIS A 6 -17.47 -43.08 -43.60
N LEU A 7 -17.42 -42.31 -44.71
CA LEU A 7 -16.54 -41.15 -44.81
C LEU A 7 -17.17 -39.90 -44.21
N LYS A 8 -18.52 -39.80 -44.21
CA LYS A 8 -19.22 -38.61 -43.64
C LYS A 8 -19.32 -38.64 -42.13
N SER A 9 -19.22 -39.81 -41.49
CA SER A 9 -19.29 -39.96 -40.04
C SER A 9 -17.97 -39.61 -39.32
N ARG A 10 -16.85 -39.62 -40.00
CA ARG A 10 -15.53 -39.31 -39.39
C ARG A 10 -15.17 -37.83 -39.39
N ILE A 11 -15.85 -37.04 -40.23
CA ILE A 11 -15.63 -35.57 -40.30
C ILE A 11 -16.46 -34.83 -39.25
N LEU A 12 -17.55 -35.40 -38.75
CA LEU A 12 -18.40 -34.77 -37.71
C LEU A 12 -17.85 -34.91 -36.29
N LEU A 13 -16.92 -35.85 -36.06
CA LEU A 13 -16.31 -36.08 -34.73
C LEU A 13 -15.06 -35.24 -34.47
N ALA A 14 -14.52 -34.59 -35.50
CA ALA A 14 -13.30 -33.78 -35.39
C ALA A 14 -13.55 -32.30 -35.10
N LEU A 15 -14.82 -31.85 -35.06
CA LEU A 15 -15.20 -30.45 -34.89
C LEU A 15 -15.69 -30.10 -33.46
N LEU A 16 -15.63 -31.05 -32.53
CA LEU A 16 -16.14 -30.87 -31.14
C LEU A 16 -15.03 -30.77 -30.10
N LEU A 17 -13.76 -30.60 -30.53
CA LEU A 17 -12.59 -30.58 -29.61
C LEU A 17 -11.84 -29.26 -29.59
N VAL A 18 -12.46 -28.15 -30.00
CA VAL A 18 -11.82 -26.82 -29.89
C VAL A 18 -12.80 -25.84 -29.31
N SER A 19 -12.93 -25.79 -27.99
CA SER A 19 -13.24 -24.57 -27.25
C SER A 19 -13.21 -24.76 -25.72
N CYS A 20 -12.12 -25.34 -25.19
CA CYS A 20 -11.71 -24.95 -23.83
C CYS A 20 -10.84 -23.71 -23.97
N ILE A 21 -11.45 -22.58 -24.34
CA ILE A 21 -10.84 -21.28 -24.07
C ILE A 21 -10.91 -21.12 -22.55
N SER A 22 -9.81 -21.46 -21.90
CA SER A 22 -9.58 -21.08 -20.51
C SER A 22 -9.60 -19.57 -20.46
N VAL A 23 -10.75 -19.01 -20.13
CA VAL A 23 -10.88 -17.61 -19.73
C VAL A 23 -10.12 -17.54 -18.40
N THR A 24 -8.80 -17.36 -18.47
CA THR A 24 -8.03 -16.84 -17.35
C THR A 24 -8.59 -15.46 -17.10
N GLY A 25 -9.56 -15.39 -16.19
CA GLY A 25 -10.13 -14.11 -15.78
C GLY A 25 -8.99 -13.21 -15.32
N LEU A 26 -8.68 -12.18 -16.12
CA LEU A 26 -7.94 -11.04 -15.60
C LEU A 26 -8.77 -10.54 -14.40
N ARG A 27 -8.35 -10.90 -13.20
CA ARG A 27 -8.86 -10.24 -11.99
C ARG A 27 -8.47 -8.79 -12.14
N ALA A 28 -9.44 -7.94 -12.46
CA ALA A 28 -9.25 -6.50 -12.41
C ALA A 28 -8.70 -6.18 -11.02
N GLN A 29 -7.49 -5.64 -10.98
CA GLN A 29 -6.86 -5.28 -9.72
C GLN A 29 -7.78 -4.27 -9.02
N ASN A 30 -8.14 -4.55 -7.76
CA ASN A 30 -9.00 -3.65 -6.99
C ASN A 30 -8.33 -2.26 -6.93
N PRO A 31 -8.98 -1.19 -7.41
CA PRO A 31 -8.40 0.17 -7.40
C PRO A 31 -7.89 0.58 -6.02
N ALA A 32 -8.55 0.12 -4.96
CA ALA A 32 -8.13 0.34 -3.59
C ALA A 32 -6.74 -0.24 -3.28
N ASP A 33 -6.34 -1.33 -3.93
CA ASP A 33 -5.07 -1.99 -3.68
C ASP A 33 -3.89 -1.30 -4.42
N LYS A 34 -4.16 -0.26 -5.25
CA LYS A 34 -3.12 0.58 -5.88
C LYS A 34 -2.16 1.16 -4.85
N VAL A 35 -2.62 1.42 -3.62
CA VAL A 35 -1.79 1.98 -2.54
C VAL A 35 -0.82 0.97 -1.93
N VAL A 36 -1.02 -0.32 -2.13
CA VAL A 36 -0.13 -1.35 -1.60
C VAL A 36 1.23 -1.30 -2.29
N GLY A 37 2.31 -1.29 -1.50
CA GLY A 37 3.67 -1.23 -2.02
C GLY A 37 4.67 -0.65 -1.05
N ILE A 38 5.88 -0.40 -1.53
CA ILE A 38 6.96 0.26 -0.80
C ILE A 38 7.08 1.69 -1.32
N TYR A 39 7.27 2.61 -0.40
CA TYR A 39 7.38 4.03 -0.68
C TYR A 39 8.67 4.59 -0.08
N TYR A 40 9.43 5.28 -0.90
CA TYR A 40 10.55 6.09 -0.45
C TYR A 40 10.05 7.43 0.07
N VAL A 41 10.52 7.78 1.27
CA VAL A 41 10.14 8.98 1.99
C VAL A 41 11.37 9.81 2.27
N LYS A 42 11.35 11.05 1.80
CA LYS A 42 12.31 12.08 2.13
C LYS A 42 11.55 13.33 2.52
N ASP A 43 11.83 13.85 3.70
CA ASP A 43 11.26 15.11 4.15
C ASP A 43 12.30 16.23 3.98
N ASP A 44 11.92 17.30 3.28
CA ASP A 44 12.81 18.45 3.05
C ASP A 44 13.19 19.18 4.35
N GLN A 45 12.46 18.91 5.44
CA GLN A 45 12.73 19.47 6.77
C GLN A 45 13.54 18.53 7.67
N SER A 46 13.89 17.35 7.16
CA SER A 46 14.64 16.34 7.91
C SER A 46 15.73 15.72 7.03
N PRO A 47 16.94 15.49 7.53
CA PRO A 47 17.96 14.73 6.81
C PRO A 47 17.63 13.23 6.75
N GLU A 48 16.57 12.81 7.41
CA GLU A 48 16.19 11.40 7.51
C GLU A 48 15.44 10.95 6.25
N GLU A 49 15.82 9.79 5.77
CA GLU A 49 15.17 9.09 4.66
C GLU A 49 14.69 7.73 5.17
N ALA A 50 13.52 7.31 4.71
CA ALA A 50 12.93 6.05 5.13
C ALA A 50 12.21 5.35 3.97
N LYS A 51 11.96 4.05 4.14
CA LYS A 51 11.01 3.30 3.30
C LYS A 51 9.85 2.82 4.16
N ILE A 52 8.65 3.01 3.64
CA ILE A 52 7.41 2.60 4.30
C ILE A 52 6.71 1.59 3.41
N ARG A 53 6.38 0.43 3.97
CA ARG A 53 5.54 -0.57 3.31
C ARG A 53 4.08 -0.30 3.68
N ILE A 54 3.26 -0.01 2.68
CA ILE A 54 1.80 0.04 2.82
C ILE A 54 1.23 -1.33 2.45
N TYR A 55 0.32 -1.84 3.26
CA TYR A 55 -0.29 -3.15 3.12
C TYR A 55 -1.77 -3.12 3.51
N LYS A 56 -2.52 -4.09 2.98
CA LYS A 56 -3.90 -4.32 3.37
C LYS A 56 -3.94 -5.22 4.60
N THR A 57 -4.71 -4.83 5.59
CA THR A 57 -4.90 -5.58 6.83
C THR A 57 -5.99 -6.66 6.65
N THR A 58 -6.08 -7.58 7.58
CA THR A 58 -7.08 -8.67 7.55
C THR A 58 -8.52 -8.19 7.62
N ASN A 59 -8.76 -7.00 8.21
CA ASN A 59 -10.09 -6.38 8.25
C ASN A 59 -10.40 -5.50 7.03
N GLY A 60 -9.53 -5.50 6.00
CA GLY A 60 -9.73 -4.80 4.74
C GLY A 60 -9.32 -3.32 4.73
N THR A 61 -8.84 -2.78 5.84
CA THR A 61 -8.24 -1.43 5.88
C THR A 61 -6.80 -1.45 5.38
N TYR A 62 -6.20 -0.25 5.20
CA TYR A 62 -4.80 -0.13 4.83
C TYR A 62 -4.01 0.47 5.99
N ALA A 63 -2.78 -0.03 6.13
CA ALA A 63 -1.83 0.40 7.15
C ALA A 63 -0.43 0.47 6.55
N GLY A 64 0.50 1.15 7.22
CA GLY A 64 1.86 1.28 6.72
C GLY A 64 2.88 1.32 7.85
N ARG A 65 3.99 0.61 7.67
CA ARG A 65 5.06 0.55 8.66
C ARG A 65 6.40 0.86 8.02
N MET A 66 7.31 1.47 8.76
CA MET A 66 8.69 1.60 8.35
C MET A 66 9.31 0.22 8.13
N VAL A 67 10.10 0.08 7.06
CA VAL A 67 10.83 -1.15 6.73
C VAL A 67 12.31 -0.87 6.48
N TRP A 68 12.70 0.38 6.47
CA TRP A 68 14.08 0.83 6.37
C TRP A 68 14.18 2.31 6.76
N VAL A 69 15.28 2.68 7.40
CA VAL A 69 15.69 4.05 7.68
C VAL A 69 17.17 4.23 7.31
N LYS A 70 17.53 5.39 6.76
CA LYS A 70 18.88 5.67 6.28
C LYS A 70 19.90 5.60 7.41
N ASN A 71 19.56 6.16 8.58
CA ASN A 71 20.42 6.23 9.74
C ASN A 71 19.77 5.51 10.93
N PRO A 72 19.90 4.17 11.04
CA PRO A 72 19.22 3.38 12.07
C PRO A 72 19.83 3.57 13.46
N THR A 73 21.02 4.21 13.55
CA THR A 73 21.72 4.47 14.80
C THR A 73 22.03 5.96 14.95
N PHE A 74 22.28 6.37 16.18
CA PHE A 74 22.90 7.65 16.50
C PHE A 74 24.42 7.59 16.20
N LYS A 75 25.11 8.74 16.29
CA LYS A 75 26.56 8.83 16.03
C LYS A 75 27.40 7.99 16.98
N ASP A 76 26.91 7.74 18.19
CA ASP A 76 27.54 6.91 19.21
C ASP A 76 27.29 5.39 19.03
N GLY A 77 26.57 5.01 17.95
CA GLY A 77 26.22 3.62 17.65
C GLY A 77 24.94 3.13 18.34
N THR A 78 24.30 3.94 19.18
CA THR A 78 23.05 3.56 19.86
C THR A 78 21.91 3.41 18.85
N PRO A 79 21.15 2.29 18.86
CA PRO A 79 20.03 2.11 17.94
C PRO A 79 18.91 3.12 18.17
N LYS A 80 18.40 3.73 17.10
CA LYS A 80 17.21 4.58 17.16
C LYS A 80 15.97 3.74 17.41
N ARG A 81 15.13 4.18 18.35
CA ARG A 81 13.90 3.53 18.77
C ARG A 81 12.77 4.56 18.87
N ASP A 82 11.56 4.09 19.02
CA ASP A 82 10.34 4.91 19.15
C ASP A 82 10.18 5.45 20.60
N ILE A 83 11.22 6.08 21.13
CA ILE A 83 11.31 6.50 22.55
C ILE A 83 10.22 7.49 22.96
N MET A 84 9.65 8.25 22.00
CA MET A 84 8.60 9.23 22.23
C MET A 84 7.19 8.61 22.17
N ASN A 85 7.07 7.29 21.94
CA ASN A 85 5.76 6.65 21.85
C ASN A 85 4.97 6.87 23.15
N PRO A 86 3.70 7.35 23.05
CA PRO A 86 2.84 7.52 24.24
C PRO A 86 2.57 6.19 24.95
N ASP A 87 2.61 5.06 24.21
CA ASP A 87 2.53 3.71 24.75
C ASP A 87 3.92 3.24 25.18
N PRO A 88 4.20 3.07 26.50
CA PRO A 88 5.50 2.65 27.00
C PRO A 88 6.00 1.32 26.42
N GLU A 89 5.08 0.39 26.11
CA GLU A 89 5.42 -0.93 25.56
C GLU A 89 6.03 -0.84 24.15
N LYS A 90 5.74 0.24 23.42
CA LYS A 90 6.24 0.47 22.07
C LYS A 90 7.53 1.29 21.99
N ARG A 91 7.98 1.88 23.11
CA ARG A 91 9.19 2.73 23.12
C ARG A 91 10.48 2.00 22.74
N ASN A 92 10.50 0.67 22.85
CA ASN A 92 11.61 -0.17 22.43
C ASN A 92 11.56 -0.61 20.96
N THR A 93 10.51 -0.22 20.21
CA THR A 93 10.37 -0.56 18.78
C THR A 93 11.51 0.05 17.98
N PRO A 94 12.30 -0.74 17.22
CA PRO A 94 13.32 -0.22 16.33
C PRO A 94 12.74 0.77 15.30
N ALA A 95 13.52 1.78 14.90
CA ALA A 95 13.07 2.83 14.00
C ALA A 95 12.54 2.30 12.66
N ASP A 96 13.13 1.22 12.14
CA ASP A 96 12.72 0.55 10.88
C ASP A 96 11.52 -0.39 11.02
N GLN A 97 10.86 -0.42 12.19
CA GLN A 97 9.69 -1.26 12.46
C GLN A 97 8.48 -0.45 12.97
N ILE A 98 8.60 0.87 13.06
CA ILE A 98 7.54 1.73 13.60
C ILE A 98 6.32 1.72 12.68
N GLN A 99 5.13 1.51 13.27
CA GLN A 99 3.84 1.65 12.58
C GLN A 99 3.54 3.13 12.35
N MET A 100 3.56 3.56 11.08
CA MET A 100 3.37 4.96 10.70
C MET A 100 1.94 5.29 10.31
N LEU A 101 1.29 4.40 9.58
CA LEU A 101 -0.04 4.61 9.01
C LEU A 101 -1.00 3.53 9.51
N ALA A 102 -2.25 3.92 9.86
CA ALA A 102 -3.26 2.97 10.33
C ALA A 102 -4.68 3.37 9.88
N HIS A 103 -5.55 2.36 9.78
CA HIS A 103 -7.02 2.46 9.67
C HIS A 103 -7.58 3.08 8.38
N PHE A 104 -6.79 3.24 7.32
CA PHE A 104 -7.29 3.85 6.09
C PHE A 104 -8.35 2.99 5.40
N ARG A 105 -9.42 3.63 4.94
CA ARG A 105 -10.44 3.07 4.05
C ARG A 105 -10.36 3.74 2.68
N TYR A 106 -10.65 2.98 1.62
CA TYR A 106 -10.70 3.56 0.27
C TYR A 106 -12.08 4.16 0.00
N ASP A 107 -12.11 5.43 -0.38
CA ASP A 107 -13.28 6.14 -0.88
C ASP A 107 -13.23 6.15 -2.42
N ALA A 108 -14.02 5.27 -3.04
CA ALA A 108 -14.03 5.12 -4.50
C ALA A 108 -14.57 6.36 -5.23
N ALA A 109 -15.46 7.14 -4.60
CA ALA A 109 -16.02 8.34 -5.20
C ALA A 109 -14.99 9.45 -5.35
N LYS A 110 -14.03 9.52 -4.42
CA LYS A 110 -12.94 10.52 -4.42
C LYS A 110 -11.62 9.96 -4.93
N ASN A 111 -11.52 8.63 -5.09
CA ASN A 111 -10.27 7.94 -5.38
C ASN A 111 -9.17 8.28 -4.34
N GLU A 112 -9.55 8.30 -3.07
CA GLU A 112 -8.70 8.64 -1.93
C GLU A 112 -8.74 7.54 -0.86
N TRP A 113 -7.70 7.42 -0.04
CA TRP A 113 -7.71 6.64 1.21
C TRP A 113 -7.93 7.61 2.36
N VAL A 114 -9.01 7.42 3.11
CA VAL A 114 -9.53 8.35 4.11
C VAL A 114 -9.67 7.70 5.48
N ASP A 115 -10.00 8.49 6.49
CA ASP A 115 -10.26 8.11 7.88
C ASP A 115 -9.09 7.42 8.59
N GLY A 116 -7.90 7.53 8.00
CA GLY A 116 -6.70 6.99 8.60
C GLY A 116 -6.00 7.94 9.54
N THR A 117 -4.90 7.45 10.08
CA THR A 117 -4.00 8.20 10.95
C THR A 117 -2.57 8.07 10.48
N ILE A 118 -1.76 9.10 10.77
CA ILE A 118 -0.32 9.09 10.64
C ILE A 118 0.32 9.39 11.99
N TYR A 119 1.26 8.55 12.37
CA TYR A 119 2.07 8.71 13.59
C TYR A 119 3.38 9.42 13.27
N ASP A 120 3.74 10.39 14.11
CA ASP A 120 5.00 11.12 14.10
C ASP A 120 5.87 10.63 15.26
N PRO A 121 6.90 9.81 15.00
CA PRO A 121 7.74 9.24 16.05
C PRO A 121 8.68 10.27 16.69
N VAL A 122 8.94 11.39 16.02
CA VAL A 122 9.80 12.45 16.56
C VAL A 122 9.13 13.16 17.74
N HIS A 123 7.81 13.38 17.64
CA HIS A 123 7.03 14.08 18.67
C HIS A 123 6.11 13.16 19.48
N GLY A 124 6.01 11.86 19.13
CA GLY A 124 5.09 10.92 19.76
C GLY A 124 3.62 11.25 19.54
N LYS A 125 3.28 11.87 18.40
CA LYS A 125 1.93 12.37 18.11
C LYS A 125 1.29 11.65 16.93
N THR A 126 -0.02 11.48 17.02
CA THR A 126 -0.83 10.89 15.94
C THR A 126 -1.80 11.94 15.40
N TYR A 127 -1.86 12.06 14.09
CA TYR A 127 -2.72 12.99 13.37
C TYR A 127 -3.74 12.24 12.52
N LYS A 128 -4.91 12.83 12.26
CA LYS A 128 -5.82 12.38 11.22
C LYS A 128 -5.12 12.47 9.88
N CYS A 129 -5.40 11.54 8.97
CA CYS A 129 -4.68 11.48 7.71
C CYS A 129 -5.57 11.01 6.56
N LYS A 130 -5.31 11.56 5.38
CA LYS A 130 -5.81 11.06 4.10
C LYS A 130 -4.68 10.95 3.09
N MET A 131 -4.87 10.10 2.06
CA MET A 131 -3.90 9.88 0.99
C MET A 131 -4.58 9.87 -0.37
N TRP A 132 -3.87 10.30 -1.40
CA TRP A 132 -4.29 10.20 -2.80
C TRP A 132 -3.06 10.16 -3.70
N PHE A 133 -3.22 9.62 -4.89
CA PHE A 133 -2.17 9.67 -5.89
C PHE A 133 -2.18 10.97 -6.68
N ASP A 134 -1.00 11.51 -6.92
CA ASP A 134 -0.71 12.58 -7.87
C ASP A 134 0.16 11.95 -8.97
N GLY A 135 -0.46 11.55 -10.07
CA GLY A 135 0.13 10.67 -11.07
C GLY A 135 0.21 9.21 -10.63
N ASP A 136 1.15 8.45 -11.20
CA ASP A 136 1.20 7.00 -10.97
C ASP A 136 2.09 6.56 -9.81
N LYS A 137 3.09 7.36 -9.49
CA LYS A 137 4.11 7.00 -8.49
C LYS A 137 4.17 7.91 -7.27
N THR A 138 3.51 9.07 -7.30
CA THR A 138 3.54 10.01 -6.18
C THR A 138 2.31 9.84 -5.32
N LEU A 139 2.48 9.36 -4.11
CA LEU A 139 1.43 9.30 -3.09
C LEU A 139 1.51 10.55 -2.23
N LYS A 140 0.45 11.37 -2.24
CA LYS A 140 0.29 12.51 -1.34
C LYS A 140 -0.28 12.01 -0.03
N ILE A 141 0.36 12.39 1.07
CA ILE A 141 -0.03 12.07 2.44
C ILE A 141 -0.33 13.38 3.14
N ARG A 142 -1.58 13.58 3.58
CA ARG A 142 -1.98 14.78 4.31
C ARG A 142 -2.37 14.46 5.73
N GLY A 143 -1.48 14.78 6.67
CA GLY A 143 -1.77 14.77 8.11
C GLY A 143 -2.41 16.10 8.54
N TYR A 144 -3.42 16.05 9.44
CA TYR A 144 -4.14 17.25 9.87
C TYR A 144 -4.72 17.10 11.27
N ILE A 145 -5.03 18.27 11.88
CA ILE A 145 -5.75 18.37 13.15
C ILE A 145 -7.13 18.99 12.85
N GLY A 146 -8.18 18.38 13.37
CA GLY A 146 -9.55 18.85 13.14
C GLY A 146 -10.01 18.58 11.71
N ILE A 147 -9.81 19.53 10.79
CA ILE A 147 -10.19 19.45 9.38
C ILE A 147 -8.97 19.46 8.46
N PRO A 148 -9.06 18.88 7.25
CA PRO A 148 -7.92 18.79 6.32
C PRO A 148 -7.31 20.14 5.92
N ALA A 149 -8.05 21.25 6.00
CA ALA A 149 -7.52 22.59 5.71
C ALA A 149 -6.30 22.93 6.58
N PHE A 150 -6.31 22.50 7.85
CA PHE A 150 -5.21 22.71 8.81
C PHE A 150 -4.23 21.54 8.83
N GLY A 151 -3.72 21.17 7.67
CA GLY A 151 -2.83 20.02 7.54
C GLY A 151 -1.60 20.32 6.72
N ARG A 152 -0.60 19.42 6.85
CA ARG A 152 0.62 19.38 6.03
C ARG A 152 0.53 18.21 5.05
N THR A 153 0.91 18.48 3.81
CA THR A 153 1.01 17.44 2.77
C THR A 153 2.47 17.08 2.52
N MET A 154 2.75 15.79 2.52
CA MET A 154 4.03 15.19 2.13
C MET A 154 3.85 14.42 0.82
N SER A 155 4.92 14.23 0.08
CA SER A 155 4.95 13.43 -1.15
C SER A 155 5.87 12.24 -0.95
N TRP A 156 5.33 11.03 -1.16
CA TRP A 156 6.07 9.77 -1.08
C TRP A 156 6.16 9.14 -2.46
N THR A 157 7.31 8.60 -2.82
CA THR A 157 7.53 8.00 -4.13
C THR A 157 7.36 6.49 -4.05
N LYS A 158 6.45 5.94 -4.85
CA LYS A 158 6.25 4.48 -4.96
C LYS A 158 7.41 3.86 -5.75
N GLU A 159 8.02 2.82 -5.19
CA GLU A 159 9.09 2.03 -5.82
C GLU A 159 8.55 0.99 -6.82
#